data_ef5076df558726e7d4ae226d8f608110
#
_entry.id   ef5076df558726e7d4ae226d8f608110
#
_cell.length_a   1.000
_cell.length_b   1.000
_cell.length_c   1.000
_cell.angle_alpha   90.00
_cell.angle_beta   90.00
_cell.angle_gamma   90.00
#
_symmetry.space_group_name_H-M   'P 1'
#
loop_
_entity.id
_entity.type
_entity.pdbx_description
1 polymer ?
#
loop_
_entity_poly.entity_id
_entity_poly.type
_entity_poly.pdbx_seq_one_letter_code
_entity_poly.pdbx_strand_id
1 'polypeptide(L)'
;MPEVPKWFWNQFRESAGVYTIGEVFDGDMGYLAGYLGSLDAVLNYPFFFWVRDTVFNWKDMTNLRNYYNEWSRRLDLNKLNYLGNFVDNHDNARVLSWGGDWEQKKKHYKVVNAMALTSLGIPIIYYGTEQYFAGGNDPNNREILWNNMDRNSDMYKFLSTIISARKQHQIWSQPQVERYADYEIYAYSRGRFLVLLTNKVDGTVSKLISYHPFNAGEVICNIFYPSTDCITVQSNGFNIYLLNGEVKIYVPRS
;
A
#
# COMPACT_ATOMS: atom_id res chain seq x y z
N MET A 1 17.12 -2.99 -17.45
CA MET A 1 18.12 -2.29 -16.59
C MET A 1 19.29 -3.16 -16.13
N PRO A 2 19.18 -4.47 -15.87
CA PRO A 2 20.30 -5.27 -15.34
C PRO A 2 21.55 -5.35 -16.28
N GLU A 3 21.35 -5.12 -17.55
CA GLU A 3 22.39 -5.18 -18.59
C GLU A 3 23.25 -3.92 -18.68
N VAL A 4 22.87 -2.85 -17.99
CA VAL A 4 23.58 -1.56 -18.02
C VAL A 4 24.42 -1.42 -16.75
N PRO A 5 25.75 -1.18 -16.85
CA PRO A 5 26.61 -1.11 -15.68
C PRO A 5 26.29 0.09 -14.77
N LYS A 6 26.50 -0.08 -13.47
CA LYS A 6 26.17 0.92 -12.43
C LYS A 6 26.87 2.27 -12.64
N TRP A 7 28.08 2.29 -13.21
CA TRP A 7 28.78 3.53 -13.50
C TRP A 7 28.00 4.42 -14.49
N PHE A 8 27.30 3.80 -15.46
CA PHE A 8 26.44 4.54 -16.40
C PHE A 8 25.30 5.22 -15.66
N TRP A 9 24.64 4.50 -14.76
CA TRP A 9 23.52 5.07 -13.97
C TRP A 9 23.96 6.19 -13.04
N ASN A 10 25.19 6.13 -12.49
CA ASN A 10 25.75 7.22 -11.72
C ASN A 10 25.90 8.48 -12.59
N GLN A 11 26.51 8.35 -13.77
CA GLN A 11 26.68 9.48 -14.70
C GLN A 11 25.34 10.01 -15.21
N PHE A 12 24.38 9.10 -15.48
CA PHE A 12 23.03 9.49 -15.89
C PHE A 12 22.35 10.32 -14.82
N ARG A 13 22.35 9.86 -13.57
CA ARG A 13 21.76 10.57 -12.43
C ARG A 13 22.40 11.95 -12.22
N GLU A 14 23.73 12.01 -12.24
CA GLU A 14 24.48 13.27 -12.11
C GLU A 14 24.15 14.25 -13.23
N SER A 15 24.04 13.76 -14.47
CA SER A 15 23.71 14.59 -15.64
C SER A 15 22.24 15.03 -15.63
N ALA A 16 21.33 14.20 -15.15
CA ALA A 16 19.90 14.53 -15.05
C ALA A 16 19.66 15.67 -14.05
N GLY A 17 20.39 15.71 -12.94
CA GLY A 17 20.28 16.76 -11.93
C GLY A 17 18.92 16.81 -11.20
N VAL A 18 18.08 15.78 -11.37
CA VAL A 18 16.75 15.62 -10.77
C VAL A 18 16.60 14.20 -10.24
N TYR A 19 15.57 13.97 -9.43
CA TYR A 19 15.26 12.65 -8.91
C TYR A 19 15.08 11.62 -10.05
N THR A 20 15.78 10.50 -9.92
CA THR A 20 15.80 9.41 -10.90
C THR A 20 15.26 8.12 -10.29
N ILE A 21 14.29 7.51 -10.98
CA ILE A 21 13.75 6.20 -10.61
C ILE A 21 13.91 5.23 -11.77
N GLY A 22 14.48 4.06 -11.48
CA GLY A 22 14.72 3.03 -12.48
C GLY A 22 13.80 1.83 -12.33
N GLU A 23 13.68 1.05 -13.40
CA GLU A 23 12.98 -0.21 -13.37
C GLU A 23 13.97 -1.37 -13.33
N VAL A 24 13.80 -2.23 -12.31
CA VAL A 24 14.50 -3.51 -12.18
C VAL A 24 13.43 -4.56 -11.89
N PHE A 25 13.08 -5.36 -12.90
CA PHE A 25 12.06 -6.40 -12.77
C PHE A 25 12.60 -7.60 -12.01
N ASP A 26 12.63 -7.48 -10.69
CA ASP A 26 13.08 -8.54 -9.79
C ASP A 26 12.40 -8.44 -8.42
N GLY A 27 12.09 -9.59 -7.82
CA GLY A 27 11.53 -9.68 -6.47
C GLY A 27 12.58 -9.75 -5.35
N ASP A 28 13.86 -9.92 -5.68
CA ASP A 28 14.95 -9.98 -4.70
C ASP A 28 15.32 -8.57 -4.20
N MET A 29 15.11 -8.34 -2.91
CA MET A 29 15.37 -7.05 -2.27
C MET A 29 16.87 -6.72 -2.22
N GLY A 30 17.74 -7.73 -2.13
CA GLY A 30 19.21 -7.54 -2.13
C GLY A 30 19.69 -7.09 -3.51
N TYR A 31 19.13 -7.68 -4.55
CA TYR A 31 19.43 -7.28 -5.92
C TYR A 31 19.00 -5.83 -6.20
N LEU A 32 17.75 -5.47 -5.83
CA LEU A 32 17.26 -4.10 -5.97
C LEU A 32 18.07 -3.09 -5.14
N ALA A 33 18.39 -3.44 -3.89
CA ALA A 33 19.19 -2.58 -3.03
C ALA A 33 20.55 -2.24 -3.66
N GLY A 34 21.08 -3.12 -4.49
CA GLY A 34 22.32 -2.89 -5.23
C GLY A 34 22.27 -1.75 -6.25
N TYR A 35 21.09 -1.28 -6.66
CA TYR A 35 20.91 -0.12 -7.55
C TYR A 35 20.71 1.20 -6.80
N LEU A 36 20.34 1.12 -5.51
CA LEU A 36 20.18 2.31 -4.67
C LEU A 36 21.57 2.89 -4.36
N GLY A 37 21.81 4.08 -4.83
CA GLY A 37 23.13 4.72 -4.83
C GLY A 37 23.64 5.02 -6.24
N SER A 38 23.30 4.21 -7.23
CA SER A 38 23.52 4.53 -8.64
C SER A 38 22.35 5.32 -9.25
N LEU A 39 21.15 5.06 -8.75
CA LEU A 39 19.92 5.84 -8.96
C LEU A 39 19.39 6.29 -7.60
N ASP A 40 18.52 7.29 -7.58
CA ASP A 40 17.90 7.75 -6.34
C ASP A 40 16.91 6.70 -5.82
N ALA A 41 16.24 6.00 -6.74
CA ALA A 41 15.32 4.91 -6.42
C ALA A 41 15.11 3.93 -7.57
N VAL A 42 14.34 2.89 -7.28
CA VAL A 42 13.80 1.92 -8.26
C VAL A 42 12.32 1.69 -8.02
N LEU A 43 11.62 1.19 -9.03
CA LEU A 43 10.28 0.65 -8.88
C LEU A 43 10.31 -0.56 -7.94
N ASN A 44 9.42 -0.59 -6.97
CA ASN A 44 9.43 -1.54 -5.86
C ASN A 44 8.74 -2.85 -6.25
N TYR A 45 9.38 -3.65 -7.12
CA TYR A 45 8.89 -4.97 -7.50
C TYR A 45 8.76 -5.94 -6.32
N PRO A 46 9.64 -5.94 -5.29
CA PRO A 46 9.36 -6.70 -4.07
C PRO A 46 8.04 -6.36 -3.42
N PHE A 47 7.65 -5.08 -3.35
CA PHE A 47 6.32 -4.66 -2.89
C PHE A 47 5.21 -5.24 -3.78
N PHE A 48 5.33 -5.06 -5.09
CA PHE A 48 4.38 -5.57 -6.08
C PHE A 48 4.12 -7.07 -5.92
N PHE A 49 5.17 -7.89 -5.79
CA PHE A 49 5.01 -9.33 -5.63
C PHE A 49 4.49 -9.70 -4.24
N TRP A 50 5.12 -9.16 -3.19
CA TRP A 50 4.85 -9.58 -1.82
C TRP A 50 3.45 -9.22 -1.33
N VAL A 51 3.00 -7.99 -1.61
CA VAL A 51 1.68 -7.52 -1.17
C VAL A 51 0.55 -8.22 -1.91
N ARG A 52 0.69 -8.35 -3.24
CA ARG A 52 -0.29 -9.09 -4.05
C ARG A 52 -0.39 -10.55 -3.60
N ASP A 53 0.73 -11.21 -3.46
CA ASP A 53 0.80 -12.61 -3.04
C ASP A 53 0.23 -12.82 -1.63
N THR A 54 0.54 -11.95 -0.69
CA THR A 54 0.02 -12.04 0.69
C THR A 54 -1.50 -11.91 0.73
N VAL A 55 -2.06 -10.93 0.04
CA VAL A 55 -3.48 -10.62 0.14
C VAL A 55 -4.33 -11.53 -0.75
N PHE A 56 -3.98 -11.66 -2.04
CA PHE A 56 -4.78 -12.41 -3.01
C PHE A 56 -4.67 -13.93 -2.86
N ASN A 57 -3.58 -14.43 -2.30
CA ASN A 57 -3.39 -15.85 -2.00
C ASN A 57 -3.67 -16.21 -0.52
N TRP A 58 -4.35 -15.33 0.21
CA TRP A 58 -4.80 -15.58 1.59
C TRP A 58 -3.68 -16.00 2.54
N LYS A 59 -2.48 -15.48 2.33
CA LYS A 59 -1.34 -15.78 3.19
C LYS A 59 -1.45 -15.03 4.51
N ASP A 60 -0.75 -15.55 5.50
CA ASP A 60 -0.60 -14.92 6.82
C ASP A 60 -0.19 -13.45 6.68
N MET A 61 -0.97 -12.53 7.28
CA MET A 61 -0.73 -11.09 7.20
C MET A 61 0.58 -10.65 7.88
N THR A 62 1.17 -11.51 8.74
CA THR A 62 2.53 -11.29 9.25
C THR A 62 3.60 -11.29 8.16
N ASN A 63 3.29 -11.80 6.96
CA ASN A 63 4.18 -11.64 5.80
C ASN A 63 4.46 -10.17 5.48
N LEU A 64 3.53 -9.25 5.76
CA LEU A 64 3.78 -7.82 5.57
C LEU A 64 4.80 -7.27 6.57
N ARG A 65 4.81 -7.79 7.82
CA ARG A 65 5.90 -7.56 8.78
C ARG A 65 7.23 -8.09 8.23
N ASN A 66 7.22 -9.32 7.71
CA ASN A 66 8.42 -9.96 7.19
C ASN A 66 9.01 -9.19 6.00
N TYR A 67 8.16 -8.59 5.17
CA TYR A 67 8.56 -7.68 4.09
C TYR A 67 9.42 -6.51 4.63
N TYR A 68 8.98 -5.82 5.67
CA TYR A 68 9.75 -4.71 6.26
C TYR A 68 10.99 -5.18 7.02
N ASN A 69 10.91 -6.33 7.71
CA ASN A 69 12.06 -6.94 8.37
C ASN A 69 13.14 -7.32 7.37
N GLU A 70 12.78 -7.79 6.19
CA GLU A 70 13.71 -8.17 5.14
C GLU A 70 14.43 -6.94 4.55
N TRP A 71 13.70 -5.84 4.35
CA TRP A 71 14.30 -4.58 3.96
C TRP A 71 15.22 -4.00 5.03
N SER A 72 14.83 -4.06 6.31
CA SER A 72 15.63 -3.50 7.42
C SER A 72 17.00 -4.15 7.60
N ARG A 73 17.16 -5.39 7.11
CA ARG A 73 18.46 -6.08 7.09
C ARG A 73 19.41 -5.56 6.00
N ARG A 74 18.90 -4.84 5.02
CA ARG A 74 19.64 -4.41 3.83
C ARG A 74 19.89 -2.92 3.77
N LEU A 75 18.99 -2.13 4.32
CA LEU A 75 19.09 -0.68 4.28
C LEU A 75 18.29 -0.01 5.41
N ASP A 76 18.56 1.27 5.63
CA ASP A 76 17.70 2.11 6.46
C ASP A 76 16.30 2.20 5.84
N LEU A 77 15.27 1.85 6.61
CA LEU A 77 13.88 1.85 6.15
C LEU A 77 13.43 3.23 5.63
N ASN A 78 14.06 4.32 6.05
CA ASN A 78 13.77 5.64 5.52
C ASN A 78 14.02 5.74 4.00
N LYS A 79 14.95 4.93 3.46
CA LYS A 79 15.20 4.87 2.03
C LYS A 79 14.02 4.29 1.24
N LEU A 80 13.16 3.49 1.89
CA LEU A 80 11.93 3.00 1.26
C LEU A 80 10.97 4.13 0.86
N ASN A 81 11.05 5.30 1.49
CA ASN A 81 10.22 6.45 1.13
C ASN A 81 10.44 6.92 -0.33
N TYR A 82 11.55 6.56 -0.93
CA TYR A 82 11.89 6.95 -2.30
C TYR A 82 11.51 5.88 -3.34
N LEU A 83 11.25 4.62 -2.93
CA LEU A 83 10.87 3.56 -3.86
C LEU A 83 9.46 3.77 -4.42
N GLY A 84 9.24 3.44 -5.70
CA GLY A 84 7.92 3.53 -6.33
C GLY A 84 7.07 2.30 -6.00
N ASN A 85 6.08 2.43 -5.13
CA ASN A 85 5.13 1.36 -4.79
C ASN A 85 3.96 1.32 -5.77
N PHE A 86 3.68 0.16 -6.33
CA PHE A 86 2.58 -0.05 -7.26
C PHE A 86 1.98 -1.45 -7.10
N VAL A 87 0.75 -1.62 -7.56
CA VAL A 87 0.02 -2.89 -7.54
C VAL A 87 -0.11 -3.46 -8.95
N ASP A 88 -0.35 -2.61 -9.93
CA ASP A 88 -0.47 -2.95 -11.34
C ASP A 88 0.41 -2.04 -12.18
N ASN A 89 0.81 -2.50 -13.35
CA ASN A 89 1.54 -1.75 -14.36
C ASN A 89 1.18 -2.22 -15.78
N HIS A 90 1.83 -1.64 -16.79
CA HIS A 90 1.56 -1.93 -18.19
C HIS A 90 2.27 -3.18 -18.73
N ASP A 91 3.22 -3.75 -17.99
CA ASP A 91 4.02 -4.92 -18.42
C ASP A 91 3.53 -6.24 -17.81
N ASN A 92 2.67 -6.17 -16.79
CA ASN A 92 2.16 -7.35 -16.10
C ASN A 92 0.63 -7.39 -16.12
N ALA A 93 0.08 -8.61 -16.13
CA ALA A 93 -1.34 -8.81 -15.94
C ALA A 93 -1.84 -8.09 -14.68
N ARG A 94 -2.96 -7.39 -14.79
CA ARG A 94 -3.58 -6.77 -13.62
C ARG A 94 -3.96 -7.83 -12.60
N VAL A 95 -3.78 -7.54 -11.32
CA VAL A 95 -4.07 -8.53 -10.27
C VAL A 95 -5.54 -8.97 -10.27
N LEU A 96 -6.46 -8.11 -10.70
CA LEU A 96 -7.87 -8.47 -10.84
C LEU A 96 -8.15 -9.49 -11.95
N SER A 97 -7.20 -9.73 -12.87
CA SER A 97 -7.32 -10.80 -13.87
C SER A 97 -7.11 -12.21 -13.28
N TRP A 98 -6.56 -12.30 -12.08
CA TRP A 98 -6.36 -13.59 -11.42
C TRP A 98 -7.70 -14.28 -11.16
N GLY A 99 -7.70 -15.61 -11.12
CA GLY A 99 -8.91 -16.39 -10.83
C GLY A 99 -9.55 -16.07 -9.49
N GLY A 100 -10.78 -16.52 -9.29
CA GLY A 100 -11.53 -16.36 -8.03
C GLY A 100 -12.77 -15.46 -8.13
N ASP A 101 -13.48 -15.35 -7.04
CA ASP A 101 -14.72 -14.56 -6.94
C ASP A 101 -14.46 -13.06 -7.12
N TRP A 102 -15.29 -12.41 -7.93
CA TRP A 102 -15.09 -11.00 -8.29
C TRP A 102 -15.25 -10.04 -7.11
N GLU A 103 -16.26 -10.28 -6.25
CA GLU A 103 -16.49 -9.41 -5.10
C GLU A 103 -15.39 -9.54 -4.04
N GLN A 104 -14.86 -10.75 -3.84
CA GLN A 104 -13.71 -10.98 -2.98
C GLN A 104 -12.46 -10.28 -3.53
N LYS A 105 -12.21 -10.40 -4.84
CA LYS A 105 -11.07 -9.72 -5.49
C LYS A 105 -11.14 -8.21 -5.34
N LYS A 106 -12.31 -7.59 -5.48
CA LYS A 106 -12.47 -6.14 -5.25
C LYS A 106 -12.11 -5.72 -3.83
N LYS A 107 -12.44 -6.54 -2.82
CA LYS A 107 -12.05 -6.28 -1.43
C LYS A 107 -10.54 -6.35 -1.26
N HIS A 108 -9.90 -7.42 -1.73
CA HIS A 108 -8.45 -7.55 -1.73
C HIS A 108 -7.75 -6.41 -2.49
N TYR A 109 -8.34 -5.98 -3.60
CA TYR A 109 -7.81 -4.89 -4.41
C TYR A 109 -7.78 -3.56 -3.64
N LYS A 110 -8.82 -3.29 -2.85
CA LYS A 110 -8.82 -2.14 -1.93
C LYS A 110 -7.71 -2.25 -0.89
N VAL A 111 -7.47 -3.43 -0.32
CA VAL A 111 -6.41 -3.66 0.67
C VAL A 111 -5.02 -3.36 0.10
N VAL A 112 -4.69 -3.95 -1.05
CA VAL A 112 -3.35 -3.76 -1.65
C VAL A 112 -3.12 -2.32 -2.11
N ASN A 113 -4.15 -1.65 -2.65
CA ASN A 113 -4.06 -0.25 -3.05
C ASN A 113 -4.00 0.71 -1.85
N ALA A 114 -4.74 0.42 -0.77
CA ALA A 114 -4.60 1.17 0.48
C ALA A 114 -3.16 1.09 1.00
N MET A 115 -2.56 -0.10 0.98
CA MET A 115 -1.17 -0.27 1.38
C MET A 115 -0.21 0.50 0.47
N ALA A 116 -0.38 0.46 -0.86
CA ALA A 116 0.43 1.23 -1.80
C ALA A 116 0.36 2.73 -1.53
N LEU A 117 -0.83 3.25 -1.20
CA LEU A 117 -1.06 4.67 -0.93
C LEU A 117 -0.59 5.14 0.45
N THR A 118 -0.48 4.26 1.44
CA THR A 118 -0.29 4.68 2.84
C THR A 118 1.01 4.22 3.49
N SER A 119 1.69 3.21 2.92
CA SER A 119 2.97 2.73 3.44
C SER A 119 4.16 3.60 3.03
N LEU A 120 5.37 3.23 3.51
CA LEU A 120 6.62 3.82 3.04
C LEU A 120 6.77 3.62 1.54
N GLY A 121 7.01 4.70 0.80
CA GLY A 121 7.19 4.71 -0.65
C GLY A 121 6.42 5.82 -1.35
N ILE A 122 6.77 6.04 -2.62
CA ILE A 122 6.04 6.92 -3.54
C ILE A 122 4.92 6.08 -4.16
N PRO A 123 3.64 6.41 -3.93
CA PRO A 123 2.55 5.65 -4.49
C PRO A 123 2.42 5.88 -6.00
N ILE A 124 2.31 4.80 -6.75
CA ILE A 124 2.06 4.82 -8.19
C ILE A 124 0.77 4.06 -8.44
N ILE A 125 -0.24 4.73 -8.98
CA ILE A 125 -1.52 4.15 -9.37
C ILE A 125 -1.54 4.01 -10.88
N TYR A 126 -1.65 2.78 -11.36
CA TYR A 126 -1.82 2.52 -12.78
C TYR A 126 -3.23 2.94 -13.20
N TYR A 127 -3.36 3.60 -14.35
CA TYR A 127 -4.66 4.06 -14.85
C TYR A 127 -5.66 2.91 -14.97
N GLY A 128 -6.94 3.19 -14.75
CA GLY A 128 -7.99 2.18 -14.74
C GLY A 128 -8.14 1.42 -13.41
N THR A 129 -7.19 1.56 -12.46
CA THR A 129 -7.33 1.02 -11.10
C THR A 129 -8.61 1.54 -10.46
N GLU A 130 -8.91 2.82 -10.63
CA GLU A 130 -10.11 3.50 -10.14
C GLU A 130 -11.41 3.01 -10.78
N GLN A 131 -11.30 2.23 -11.87
CA GLN A 131 -12.42 1.63 -12.60
C GLN A 131 -12.46 0.10 -12.49
N TYR A 132 -11.62 -0.50 -11.64
CA TYR A 132 -11.48 -1.95 -11.52
C TYR A 132 -11.10 -2.65 -12.84
N PHE A 133 -10.25 -2.04 -13.65
CA PHE A 133 -9.74 -2.70 -14.84
C PHE A 133 -9.04 -4.01 -14.46
N ALA A 134 -9.29 -5.06 -15.24
CA ALA A 134 -8.93 -6.43 -14.91
C ALA A 134 -8.29 -7.19 -16.09
N GLY A 135 -7.72 -6.48 -17.03
CA GLY A 135 -7.11 -7.09 -18.21
C GLY A 135 -5.94 -8.00 -17.85
N GLY A 136 -5.81 -9.08 -18.60
CA GLY A 136 -4.73 -10.06 -18.49
C GLY A 136 -3.38 -9.50 -18.95
N ASN A 137 -2.56 -10.37 -19.55
CA ASN A 137 -1.26 -9.94 -20.10
C ASN A 137 -1.42 -8.95 -21.26
N ASP A 138 -0.33 -8.22 -21.55
CA ASP A 138 -0.25 -7.33 -22.70
C ASP A 138 -0.78 -7.99 -23.99
N PRO A 139 -1.64 -7.31 -24.78
CA PRO A 139 -2.08 -5.91 -24.63
C PRO A 139 -3.33 -5.73 -23.77
N ASN A 140 -3.90 -6.79 -23.18
CA ASN A 140 -5.19 -6.75 -22.51
C ASN A 140 -5.18 -5.93 -21.19
N ASN A 141 -4.01 -5.75 -20.56
CA ASN A 141 -3.81 -4.91 -19.37
C ASN A 141 -3.76 -3.40 -19.68
N ARG A 142 -3.91 -3.02 -20.96
CA ARG A 142 -3.91 -1.62 -21.45
C ARG A 142 -5.29 -1.22 -21.98
N GLU A 143 -6.32 -1.47 -21.17
CA GLU A 143 -7.71 -1.20 -21.50
C GLU A 143 -7.93 0.30 -21.78
N ILE A 144 -8.93 0.60 -22.61
CA ILE A 144 -9.30 1.97 -22.98
C ILE A 144 -10.01 2.66 -21.82
N LEU A 145 -9.42 3.72 -21.24
CA LEU A 145 -9.96 4.44 -20.09
C LEU A 145 -11.10 5.40 -20.48
N TRP A 146 -10.96 6.19 -21.55
CA TRP A 146 -11.88 7.30 -21.86
C TRP A 146 -13.32 6.87 -22.14
N ASN A 147 -13.57 5.62 -22.42
CA ASN A 147 -14.94 5.08 -22.55
C ASN A 147 -15.51 4.59 -21.21
N ASN A 148 -14.71 4.58 -20.14
CA ASN A 148 -15.03 3.93 -18.87
C ASN A 148 -14.74 4.82 -17.66
N MET A 149 -14.71 6.15 -17.85
CA MET A 149 -14.42 7.09 -16.76
C MET A 149 -15.68 7.34 -15.92
N ASP A 150 -15.79 6.69 -14.76
CA ASP A 150 -16.84 6.93 -13.78
C ASP A 150 -16.28 7.45 -12.45
N ARG A 151 -16.49 8.74 -12.17
CA ARG A 151 -16.11 9.35 -10.88
C ARG A 151 -17.00 8.90 -9.71
N ASN A 152 -18.10 8.20 -9.98
CA ASN A 152 -18.97 7.63 -8.97
C ASN A 152 -18.60 6.17 -8.63
N SER A 153 -17.66 5.56 -9.36
CA SER A 153 -17.10 4.26 -9.01
C SER A 153 -16.68 4.25 -7.52
N ASP A 154 -16.99 3.18 -6.83
CA ASP A 154 -16.66 3.03 -5.41
C ASP A 154 -15.13 2.97 -5.21
N MET A 155 -14.39 2.43 -6.18
CA MET A 155 -12.92 2.42 -6.15
C MET A 155 -12.33 3.82 -6.39
N TYR A 156 -12.91 4.61 -7.29
CA TYR A 156 -12.51 6.02 -7.46
C TYR A 156 -12.67 6.80 -6.16
N LYS A 157 -13.84 6.68 -5.50
CA LYS A 157 -14.11 7.33 -4.22
C LYS A 157 -13.16 6.85 -3.13
N PHE A 158 -12.89 5.54 -3.07
CA PHE A 158 -11.96 4.93 -2.12
C PHE A 158 -10.56 5.52 -2.25
N LEU A 159 -9.98 5.50 -3.46
CA LEU A 159 -8.65 6.06 -3.74
C LEU A 159 -8.61 7.57 -3.45
N SER A 160 -9.61 8.32 -3.90
CA SER A 160 -9.70 9.77 -3.70
C SER A 160 -9.73 10.14 -2.21
N THR A 161 -10.47 9.38 -1.39
CA THR A 161 -10.53 9.57 0.06
C THR A 161 -9.16 9.35 0.71
N ILE A 162 -8.46 8.27 0.37
CA ILE A 162 -7.13 7.99 0.93
C ILE A 162 -6.12 9.05 0.47
N ILE A 163 -6.13 9.42 -0.81
CA ILE A 163 -5.21 10.43 -1.37
C ILE A 163 -5.42 11.79 -0.68
N SER A 164 -6.67 12.18 -0.44
CA SER A 164 -7.00 13.42 0.25
C SER A 164 -6.52 13.39 1.70
N ALA A 165 -6.81 12.32 2.43
CA ALA A 165 -6.35 12.14 3.79
C ALA A 165 -4.81 12.04 3.91
N ARG A 166 -4.15 11.33 2.96
CA ARG A 166 -2.68 11.28 2.85
C ARG A 166 -2.09 12.69 2.76
N LYS A 167 -2.68 13.57 1.93
CA LYS A 167 -2.23 14.96 1.75
C LYS A 167 -2.49 15.78 3.01
N GLN A 168 -3.68 15.70 3.56
CA GLN A 168 -4.09 16.44 4.77
C GLN A 168 -3.18 16.13 5.96
N HIS A 169 -2.85 14.85 6.17
CA HIS A 169 -2.02 14.40 7.29
C HIS A 169 -0.52 14.32 6.97
N GLN A 170 -0.10 14.66 5.74
CA GLN A 170 1.31 14.66 5.30
C GLN A 170 2.06 13.40 5.71
N ILE A 171 1.42 12.23 5.52
CA ILE A 171 1.92 10.96 6.08
C ILE A 171 3.29 10.56 5.54
N TRP A 172 3.71 11.08 4.38
CA TRP A 172 5.04 10.81 3.80
C TRP A 172 6.20 11.31 4.67
N SER A 173 5.97 12.31 5.53
CA SER A 173 6.97 12.85 6.47
C SER A 173 7.05 12.08 7.80
N GLN A 174 6.18 11.08 7.99
CA GLN A 174 6.08 10.34 9.24
C GLN A 174 6.69 8.93 9.11
N PRO A 175 7.36 8.42 10.14
CA PRO A 175 7.85 7.06 10.15
C PRO A 175 6.67 6.07 10.13
N GLN A 176 6.88 4.90 9.52
CA GLN A 176 5.93 3.80 9.62
C GLN A 176 6.25 2.97 10.86
N VAL A 177 5.26 2.77 11.71
CA VAL A 177 5.37 1.99 12.94
C VAL A 177 4.31 0.90 12.91
N GLU A 178 4.73 -0.37 12.95
CA GLU A 178 3.81 -1.49 13.11
C GLU A 178 3.09 -1.37 14.45
N ARG A 179 1.79 -1.60 14.46
CA ARG A 179 0.92 -1.51 15.65
C ARG A 179 0.36 -2.85 16.06
N TYR A 180 0.06 -3.70 15.09
CA TYR A 180 -0.39 -5.06 15.33
C TYR A 180 -0.18 -5.92 14.07
N ALA A 181 0.16 -7.18 14.23
CA ALA A 181 0.16 -8.13 13.13
C ALA A 181 -0.12 -9.54 13.63
N ASP A 182 -1.03 -10.23 12.98
CA ASP A 182 -1.27 -11.66 13.09
C ASP A 182 -1.65 -12.23 11.71
N TYR A 183 -2.16 -13.45 11.65
CA TYR A 183 -2.46 -14.10 10.38
C TYR A 183 -3.63 -13.45 9.62
N GLU A 184 -4.50 -12.66 10.28
CA GLU A 184 -5.68 -12.02 9.69
C GLU A 184 -5.51 -10.52 9.48
N ILE A 185 -4.69 -9.85 10.28
CA ILE A 185 -4.56 -8.40 10.29
C ILE A 185 -3.11 -7.96 10.21
N TYR A 186 -2.89 -6.88 9.47
CA TYR A 186 -1.72 -6.05 9.55
C TYR A 186 -2.12 -4.61 9.83
N ALA A 187 -1.66 -4.06 10.96
CA ALA A 187 -1.93 -2.68 11.38
C ALA A 187 -0.64 -1.90 11.54
N TYR A 188 -0.60 -0.69 11.00
CA TYR A 188 0.53 0.23 11.15
C TYR A 188 0.06 1.67 11.18
N SER A 189 0.91 2.56 11.66
CA SER A 189 0.64 4.00 11.60
C SER A 189 1.76 4.77 10.93
N ARG A 190 1.40 5.91 10.33
CA ARG A 190 2.27 6.98 9.89
C ARG A 190 1.94 8.23 10.72
N GLY A 191 2.71 8.49 11.79
CA GLY A 191 2.29 9.45 12.82
C GLY A 191 0.95 9.04 13.42
N ARG A 192 -0.03 9.93 13.37
CA ARG A 192 -1.39 9.73 13.91
C ARG A 192 -2.41 9.27 12.85
N PHE A 193 -1.94 8.64 11.81
CA PHE A 193 -2.72 8.04 10.73
C PHE A 193 -2.59 6.52 10.84
N LEU A 194 -3.59 5.84 11.42
CA LEU A 194 -3.58 4.41 11.70
C LEU A 194 -4.30 3.64 10.59
N VAL A 195 -3.61 2.73 9.97
CA VAL A 195 -4.10 1.89 8.86
C VAL A 195 -4.31 0.47 9.36
N LEU A 196 -5.47 -0.10 9.04
CA LEU A 196 -5.87 -1.46 9.39
C LEU A 196 -6.24 -2.22 8.12
N LEU A 197 -5.53 -3.31 7.88
CA LEU A 197 -5.65 -4.14 6.69
C LEU A 197 -5.97 -5.59 7.09
N THR A 198 -6.80 -6.27 6.32
CA THR A 198 -7.09 -7.70 6.48
C THR A 198 -7.16 -8.41 5.15
N ASN A 199 -6.76 -9.69 5.11
CA ASN A 199 -6.98 -10.55 3.95
C ASN A 199 -8.32 -11.32 4.02
N LYS A 200 -9.06 -11.22 5.13
CA LYS A 200 -10.41 -11.79 5.25
C LYS A 200 -11.40 -11.01 4.41
N VAL A 201 -12.22 -11.68 3.63
CA VAL A 201 -13.23 -11.05 2.75
C VAL A 201 -14.66 -11.24 3.25
N ASP A 202 -14.86 -12.04 4.28
CA ASP A 202 -16.14 -12.35 4.91
C ASP A 202 -16.04 -12.35 6.43
N GLY A 203 -17.19 -12.23 7.08
CA GLY A 203 -17.29 -12.21 8.53
C GLY A 203 -16.67 -10.96 9.17
N THR A 204 -16.38 -11.08 10.45
CA THR A 204 -15.84 -9.99 11.29
C THR A 204 -14.47 -10.39 11.84
N VAL A 205 -13.48 -9.54 11.65
CA VAL A 205 -12.21 -9.64 12.36
C VAL A 205 -12.20 -8.60 13.47
N SER A 206 -11.99 -9.03 14.71
CA SER A 206 -11.97 -8.16 15.89
C SER A 206 -10.67 -8.34 16.65
N LYS A 207 -10.01 -7.23 16.98
CA LYS A 207 -8.74 -7.20 17.73
C LYS A 207 -8.68 -6.00 18.67
N LEU A 208 -8.01 -6.17 19.80
CA LEU A 208 -7.61 -5.07 20.68
C LEU A 208 -6.29 -4.46 20.15
N ILE A 209 -6.31 -3.18 19.85
CA ILE A 209 -5.09 -2.41 19.50
C ILE A 209 -4.65 -1.64 20.75
N SER A 210 -3.69 -2.20 21.47
CA SER A 210 -3.12 -1.58 22.69
C SER A 210 -1.90 -0.71 22.44
N TYR A 211 -1.19 -0.94 21.31
CA TYR A 211 -0.05 -0.13 20.88
C TYR A 211 -0.46 0.78 19.73
N HIS A 212 -0.71 2.04 20.01
CA HIS A 212 -1.27 3.03 19.06
C HIS A 212 -0.73 4.45 19.33
N PRO A 213 -0.87 5.40 18.37
CA PRO A 213 -0.31 6.75 18.49
C PRO A 213 -1.29 7.79 19.09
N PHE A 214 -2.35 7.38 19.75
CA PHE A 214 -3.41 8.24 20.25
C PHE A 214 -3.36 8.35 21.77
N ASN A 215 -3.98 9.40 22.34
CA ASN A 215 -4.11 9.59 23.79
C ASN A 215 -5.42 8.96 24.30
N ALA A 216 -5.42 8.49 25.55
CA ALA A 216 -6.65 8.05 26.20
C ALA A 216 -7.66 9.22 26.29
N GLY A 217 -8.94 8.92 26.04
CA GLY A 217 -10.02 9.90 25.96
C GLY A 217 -10.16 10.57 24.59
N GLU A 218 -9.23 10.39 23.70
CA GLU A 218 -9.29 10.97 22.37
C GLU A 218 -10.29 10.23 21.49
N VAL A 219 -11.00 10.96 20.62
CA VAL A 219 -11.91 10.38 19.63
C VAL A 219 -11.17 10.29 18.30
N ILE A 220 -11.13 9.10 17.75
CA ILE A 220 -10.58 8.82 16.42
C ILE A 220 -11.69 8.34 15.49
N CYS A 221 -11.69 8.77 14.23
CA CYS A 221 -12.72 8.42 13.27
C CYS A 221 -12.13 7.82 12.00
N ASN A 222 -12.86 6.88 11.41
CA ASN A 222 -12.51 6.28 10.13
C ASN A 222 -12.72 7.30 9.00
N ILE A 223 -11.68 7.51 8.18
CA ILE A 223 -11.73 8.50 7.08
C ILE A 223 -12.84 8.23 6.05
N PHE A 224 -13.31 6.99 5.94
CA PHE A 224 -14.39 6.62 5.03
C PHE A 224 -15.77 6.92 5.61
N TYR A 225 -15.89 6.96 6.94
CA TYR A 225 -17.15 7.17 7.66
C TYR A 225 -16.93 8.09 8.89
N PRO A 226 -16.49 9.35 8.69
CA PRO A 226 -16.02 10.21 9.77
C PRO A 226 -17.09 10.64 10.77
N SER A 227 -18.38 10.43 10.43
CA SER A 227 -19.50 10.79 11.31
C SER A 227 -20.07 9.59 12.07
N THR A 228 -19.85 8.36 11.60
CA THR A 228 -20.54 7.16 12.10
C THR A 228 -19.62 6.06 12.59
N ASP A 229 -18.35 6.04 12.16
CA ASP A 229 -17.36 5.05 12.59
C ASP A 229 -16.25 5.75 13.38
N CYS A 230 -16.56 6.08 14.65
CA CYS A 230 -15.63 6.73 15.56
C CYS A 230 -15.46 5.90 16.84
N ILE A 231 -14.29 5.95 17.41
CA ILE A 231 -13.90 5.22 18.63
C ILE A 231 -13.33 6.22 19.64
N THR A 232 -13.75 6.12 20.91
CA THR A 232 -13.06 6.79 22.02
C THR A 232 -11.96 5.88 22.53
N VAL A 233 -10.73 6.33 22.44
CA VAL A 233 -9.54 5.59 22.87
C VAL A 233 -9.53 5.42 24.39
N GLN A 234 -9.41 4.19 24.87
CA GLN A 234 -9.31 3.87 26.29
C GLN A 234 -7.85 3.80 26.74
N SER A 235 -7.60 3.78 28.06
CA SER A 235 -6.24 3.71 28.62
C SER A 235 -5.49 2.43 28.27
N ASN A 236 -6.21 1.33 27.99
CA ASN A 236 -5.66 0.03 27.57
C ASN A 236 -5.73 -0.20 26.05
N GLY A 237 -6.11 0.83 25.25
CA GLY A 237 -6.30 0.73 23.82
C GLY A 237 -7.77 0.72 23.42
N PHE A 238 -8.07 0.17 22.26
CA PHE A 238 -9.43 0.11 21.71
C PHE A 238 -9.63 -1.12 20.82
N ASN A 239 -10.84 -1.64 20.82
CA ASN A 239 -11.21 -2.72 19.92
C ASN A 239 -11.51 -2.16 18.54
N ILE A 240 -11.00 -2.84 17.51
CA ILE A 240 -11.36 -2.63 16.11
C ILE A 240 -12.23 -3.77 15.62
N TYR A 241 -13.06 -3.45 14.63
CA TYR A 241 -13.89 -4.41 13.92
C TYR A 241 -13.73 -4.15 12.43
N LEU A 242 -13.21 -5.13 11.68
CA LEU A 242 -13.15 -5.11 10.22
C LEU A 242 -14.22 -6.06 9.70
N LEU A 243 -15.19 -5.52 8.96
CA LEU A 243 -16.31 -6.27 8.42
C LEU A 243 -16.06 -6.62 6.95
N ASN A 244 -16.20 -7.90 6.61
CA ASN A 244 -16.22 -8.35 5.22
C ASN A 244 -15.04 -7.84 4.35
N GLY A 245 -13.83 -7.77 4.91
CA GLY A 245 -12.63 -7.39 4.18
C GLY A 245 -12.45 -5.88 3.98
N GLU A 246 -13.12 -5.06 4.78
CA GLU A 246 -12.94 -3.62 4.70
C GLU A 246 -11.52 -3.18 5.14
N VAL A 247 -11.08 -2.09 4.54
CA VAL A 247 -9.94 -1.30 5.03
C VAL A 247 -10.48 -0.23 5.96
N LYS A 248 -9.86 -0.05 7.13
CA LYS A 248 -10.13 1.12 7.99
C LYS A 248 -8.88 1.96 8.19
N ILE A 249 -9.09 3.25 8.21
CA ILE A 249 -8.02 4.21 8.48
C ILE A 249 -8.55 5.21 9.51
N TYR A 250 -7.98 5.18 10.71
CA TYR A 250 -8.38 6.08 11.78
C TYR A 250 -7.43 7.26 11.92
N VAL A 251 -8.02 8.42 12.09
CA VAL A 251 -7.34 9.69 12.40
C VAL A 251 -8.06 10.38 13.55
N PRO A 252 -7.40 11.29 14.30
CA PRO A 252 -8.07 12.11 15.29
C PRO A 252 -9.25 12.86 14.69
N ARG A 253 -10.36 12.92 15.41
CA ARG A 253 -11.51 13.72 15.01
C ARG A 253 -11.12 15.19 15.02
N SER A 254 -11.27 15.86 13.88
CA SER A 254 -11.08 17.31 13.75
C SER A 254 -12.23 18.09 14.35
#